data_17ec459c7dd78eaab3da51c8d50418de
#
_entry.id   17ec459c7dd78eaab3da51c8d50418de
#
_cell.length_a   1.000
_cell.length_b   1.000
_cell.length_c   1.000
_cell.angle_alpha   90.00
_cell.angle_beta   90.00
_cell.angle_gamma   90.00
#
_symmetry.space_group_name_H-M   'P 1'
#
loop_
_entity.id
_entity.type
_entity.pdbx_description
1 polymer ?
#
loop_
_entity_poly.entity_id
_entity_poly.type
_entity_poly.pdbx_seq_one_letter_code
_entity_poly.pdbx_strand_id
1 'polypeptide(L)'
;MFRYGWFFFFGLFAARLFDHTSNHTVISYTLNPEPLTCLPIITPNQLTQYSVTNHPYIKPSVQKIDAPVTICGDIHGQFYDLKELFQVGGECPQTNYLFMGDFVDRGFYSVETFLLLLALKVRYPDRIFLIRGNHESRQITQVYGFYDECLRKYGSVNVWRYCTDIFDYLSLSALVDNRVLCVHGGLSPTITTIDQIRTIDRKQEVPHDGAMCDLLWSDPEDVAGWGLSPRGAGTFFFFFVSP
;
A
#
# COMPACT_ATOMS: atom_id res chain seq x y z
N MET A 1 20.38 -4.48 29.22
CA MET A 1 20.15 -3.19 28.58
C MET A 1 19.90 -3.49 27.10
N PHE A 2 18.66 -3.74 26.73
CA PHE A 2 18.30 -4.17 25.37
C PHE A 2 18.09 -2.93 24.51
N ARG A 3 18.96 -2.72 23.51
CA ARG A 3 18.76 -1.71 22.47
C ARG A 3 17.73 -2.24 21.49
N TYR A 4 16.56 -1.64 21.45
CA TYR A 4 15.55 -1.90 20.42
C TYR A 4 15.99 -1.15 19.16
N GLY A 5 16.45 -1.87 18.15
CA GLY A 5 16.62 -1.35 16.80
C GLY A 5 15.27 -1.28 16.11
N TRP A 6 14.88 -0.11 15.66
CA TRP A 6 13.70 0.09 14.81
C TRP A 6 14.12 -0.13 13.35
N PHE A 7 13.43 -1.02 12.66
CA PHE A 7 13.61 -1.20 11.21
C PHE A 7 12.47 -0.49 10.50
N PHE A 8 12.81 0.32 9.51
CA PHE A 8 11.87 1.00 8.65
C PHE A 8 11.93 0.39 7.25
N PHE A 9 10.79 0.04 6.69
CA PHE A 9 10.65 -0.39 5.32
C PHE A 9 10.02 0.74 4.49
N PHE A 10 10.72 1.16 3.45
CA PHE A 10 10.26 2.16 2.49
C PHE A 10 9.80 1.46 1.22
N GLY A 11 8.75 1.96 0.57
CA GLY A 11 8.10 1.33 -0.58
C GLY A 11 9.02 1.03 -1.78
N LEU A 12 10.14 1.74 -1.91
CA LEU A 12 11.13 1.52 -2.97
C LEU A 12 12.18 0.44 -2.69
N PHE A 13 12.25 -0.14 -1.49
CA PHE A 13 13.36 -1.03 -1.09
C PHE A 13 12.95 -2.46 -0.75
N ALA A 14 11.69 -2.86 -0.87
CA ALA A 14 11.27 -4.23 -0.61
C ALA A 14 11.87 -5.29 -1.58
N ALA A 15 12.54 -4.87 -2.66
CA ALA A 15 13.13 -5.76 -3.67
C ALA A 15 14.56 -6.27 -3.34
N ARG A 16 15.14 -5.98 -2.17
CA ARG A 16 16.54 -6.32 -1.88
C ARG A 16 16.81 -7.15 -0.64
N LEU A 17 15.83 -7.85 -0.11
CA LEU A 17 16.04 -8.86 0.95
C LEU A 17 15.93 -10.30 0.42
N PHE A 18 16.35 -10.56 -0.82
CA PHE A 18 16.71 -11.91 -1.23
C PHE A 18 18.23 -12.05 -1.14
N ASP A 19 18.63 -12.92 -0.23
CA ASP A 19 20.00 -13.32 0.04
C ASP A 19 20.73 -13.75 -1.25
N HIS A 20 21.93 -13.25 -1.44
CA HIS A 20 22.81 -13.51 -2.59
C HIS A 20 23.51 -14.87 -2.53
N THR A 21 22.86 -15.90 -2.00
CA THR A 21 23.39 -17.27 -2.06
C THR A 21 22.30 -18.27 -2.31
N SER A 22 21.98 -18.51 -3.59
CA SER A 22 21.78 -19.86 -4.13
C SER A 22 21.16 -19.85 -5.52
N ASN A 23 21.77 -20.69 -6.34
CA ASN A 23 21.48 -21.07 -7.73
C ASN A 23 19.99 -21.16 -8.09
N HIS A 24 19.69 -20.65 -9.28
CA HIS A 24 18.43 -20.84 -10.00
C HIS A 24 18.03 -22.32 -10.05
N THR A 25 16.95 -22.65 -9.36
CA THR A 25 16.18 -23.86 -9.64
C THR A 25 14.79 -23.41 -10.08
N VAL A 26 14.56 -23.45 -11.40
CA VAL A 26 13.22 -23.29 -11.98
C VAL A 26 12.46 -24.58 -11.67
N ILE A 27 11.50 -24.52 -10.76
CA ILE A 27 10.56 -25.62 -10.54
C ILE A 27 9.32 -25.34 -11.38
N SER A 28 9.18 -26.08 -12.47
CA SER A 28 7.97 -26.08 -13.30
C SER A 28 6.89 -26.93 -12.63
N TYR A 29 5.77 -26.30 -12.25
CA TYR A 29 4.55 -27.02 -11.88
C TYR A 29 3.54 -26.94 -13.03
N THR A 30 3.07 -28.09 -13.47
CA THR A 30 1.95 -28.23 -14.40
C THR A 30 0.65 -27.84 -13.67
N LEU A 31 0.00 -26.80 -14.18
CA LEU A 31 -1.28 -26.32 -13.67
C LEU A 31 -2.42 -27.12 -14.28
N ASN A 32 -3.25 -27.74 -13.43
CA ASN A 32 -4.61 -28.07 -13.78
C ASN A 32 -5.46 -26.78 -13.64
N PRO A 33 -6.17 -26.33 -14.68
CA PRO A 33 -7.04 -25.18 -14.58
C PRO A 33 -8.38 -25.60 -13.96
N GLU A 34 -8.49 -25.50 -12.65
CA GLU A 34 -9.82 -25.41 -12.03
C GLU A 34 -10.38 -24.01 -12.33
N PRO A 35 -11.62 -23.90 -12.81
CA PRO A 35 -12.20 -22.59 -13.09
C PRO A 35 -12.39 -21.83 -11.78
N LEU A 36 -11.96 -20.56 -11.78
CA LEU A 36 -12.28 -19.57 -10.76
C LEU A 36 -13.82 -19.49 -10.65
N THR A 37 -14.39 -20.31 -9.80
CA THR A 37 -15.81 -20.29 -9.51
C THR A 37 -16.13 -19.01 -8.75
N CYS A 38 -16.70 -18.05 -9.49
CA CYS A 38 -17.54 -16.95 -9.02
C CYS A 38 -17.12 -16.28 -7.72
N LEU A 39 -16.16 -15.35 -7.80
CA LEU A 39 -16.20 -14.20 -6.90
C LEU A 39 -17.58 -13.53 -7.11
N PRO A 40 -18.35 -13.28 -6.05
CA PRO A 40 -19.60 -12.56 -6.20
C PRO A 40 -19.31 -11.25 -6.93
N ILE A 41 -20.11 -10.93 -7.96
CA ILE A 41 -20.02 -9.66 -8.67
C ILE A 41 -20.38 -8.58 -7.64
N ILE A 42 -19.36 -8.03 -6.99
CA ILE A 42 -19.54 -6.90 -6.08
C ILE A 42 -19.74 -5.69 -6.96
N THR A 43 -20.96 -5.18 -6.98
CA THR A 43 -21.25 -3.96 -7.74
C THR A 43 -20.55 -2.76 -7.08
N PRO A 44 -20.14 -1.73 -7.85
CA PRO A 44 -19.53 -0.53 -7.28
C PRO A 44 -20.35 0.09 -6.14
N ASN A 45 -21.69 0.06 -6.22
CA ASN A 45 -22.57 0.53 -5.15
C ASN A 45 -22.48 -0.31 -3.87
N GLN A 46 -22.20 -1.61 -3.97
CA GLN A 46 -21.98 -2.46 -2.80
C GLN A 46 -20.64 -2.18 -2.14
N LEU A 47 -19.59 -1.91 -2.93
CA LEU A 47 -18.29 -1.49 -2.40
C LEU A 47 -18.39 -0.16 -1.63
N THR A 48 -19.10 0.83 -2.17
CA THR A 48 -19.30 2.12 -1.50
C THR A 48 -20.23 2.02 -0.29
N GLN A 49 -21.29 1.22 -0.37
CA GLN A 49 -22.21 1.04 0.75
C GLN A 49 -21.56 0.25 1.92
N TYR A 50 -20.64 -0.67 1.62
CA TYR A 50 -19.85 -1.39 2.63
C TYR A 50 -18.76 -0.53 3.29
N SER A 51 -18.26 0.50 2.63
CA SER A 51 -17.11 1.28 3.11
C SER A 51 -17.48 2.53 3.91
N VAL A 52 -18.68 3.10 3.75
CA VAL A 52 -18.94 4.50 4.13
C VAL A 52 -19.63 4.70 5.49
N THR A 53 -20.29 3.71 6.08
CA THR A 53 -21.00 3.93 7.35
C THR A 53 -20.79 2.81 8.35
N ASN A 54 -20.03 3.09 9.41
CA ASN A 54 -19.97 2.32 10.66
C ASN A 54 -19.56 0.83 10.57
N HIS A 55 -18.76 0.43 9.57
CA HIS A 55 -18.32 -0.94 9.48
C HIS A 55 -17.03 -1.18 10.29
N PRO A 56 -16.89 -2.34 10.97
CA PRO A 56 -15.70 -2.72 11.72
C PRO A 56 -14.42 -2.82 10.87
N TYR A 57 -14.53 -2.59 9.55
CA TYR A 57 -13.41 -2.61 8.59
C TYR A 57 -12.70 -1.27 8.39
N ILE A 58 -13.17 -0.16 8.99
CA ILE A 58 -12.39 1.09 9.03
C ILE A 58 -11.25 0.88 10.01
N LYS A 59 -10.13 0.46 9.48
CA LYS A 59 -8.90 0.29 10.29
C LYS A 59 -8.37 1.66 10.73
N PRO A 60 -7.65 1.76 11.84
CA PRO A 60 -7.05 3.02 12.31
C PRO A 60 -5.95 3.51 11.33
N SER A 61 -5.48 4.76 11.51
CA SER A 61 -4.38 5.31 10.70
C SER A 61 -3.08 4.50 10.83
N VAL A 62 -2.88 3.82 11.96
CA VAL A 62 -1.80 2.84 12.19
C VAL A 62 -2.42 1.46 12.37
N GLN A 63 -2.26 0.56 11.42
CA GLN A 63 -2.70 -0.83 11.54
C GLN A 63 -1.71 -1.63 12.39
N LYS A 64 -2.22 -2.43 13.34
CA LYS A 64 -1.40 -3.43 14.03
C LYS A 64 -1.48 -4.74 13.27
N ILE A 65 -0.33 -5.36 13.04
CA ILE A 65 -0.18 -6.60 12.29
C ILE A 65 0.74 -7.53 13.09
N ASP A 66 0.33 -8.78 13.22
CA ASP A 66 1.17 -9.81 13.83
C ASP A 66 1.91 -10.59 12.72
N ALA A 67 3.16 -10.94 12.97
CA ALA A 67 3.92 -11.81 12.08
C ALA A 67 3.40 -13.27 12.16
N PRO A 68 3.59 -14.09 11.11
CA PRO A 68 4.29 -13.77 9.86
C PRO A 68 3.42 -12.97 8.88
N VAL A 69 4.03 -12.03 8.17
CA VAL A 69 3.40 -11.22 7.12
C VAL A 69 4.38 -10.96 5.98
N THR A 70 3.93 -11.12 4.73
CA THR A 70 4.69 -10.74 3.54
C THR A 70 4.42 -9.27 3.24
N ILE A 71 5.49 -8.47 3.16
CA ILE A 71 5.40 -7.03 2.89
C ILE A 71 5.71 -6.80 1.41
N CYS A 72 4.79 -6.13 0.71
CA CYS A 72 4.87 -5.86 -0.72
C CYS A 72 4.91 -4.35 -0.96
N GLY A 73 5.79 -3.91 -1.86
CA GLY A 73 5.89 -2.53 -2.32
C GLY A 73 4.86 -2.18 -3.40
N ASP A 74 5.23 -1.21 -4.24
CA ASP A 74 4.42 -0.65 -5.31
C ASP A 74 4.02 -1.71 -6.34
N ILE A 75 2.79 -1.62 -6.82
CA ILE A 75 2.23 -2.51 -7.85
C ILE A 75 1.97 -1.76 -9.15
N HIS A 76 1.51 -0.51 -9.07
CA HIS A 76 1.31 0.37 -10.21
C HIS A 76 0.57 -0.28 -11.40
N GLY A 77 -0.56 -0.95 -11.14
CA GLY A 77 -1.36 -1.56 -12.18
C GLY A 77 -0.72 -2.76 -12.89
N GLN A 78 0.34 -3.34 -12.34
CA GLN A 78 0.99 -4.55 -12.84
C GLN A 78 0.23 -5.80 -12.34
N PHE A 79 -0.97 -6.00 -12.85
CA PHE A 79 -1.91 -7.02 -12.39
C PHE A 79 -1.37 -8.46 -12.50
N TYR A 80 -0.66 -8.76 -13.57
CA TYR A 80 -0.13 -10.11 -13.77
C TYR A 80 1.02 -10.42 -12.83
N ASP A 81 1.86 -9.43 -12.51
CA ASP A 81 2.94 -9.57 -11.51
C ASP A 81 2.35 -9.76 -10.10
N LEU A 82 1.24 -9.07 -9.78
CA LEU A 82 0.50 -9.30 -8.54
C LEU A 82 -0.06 -10.72 -8.45
N LYS A 83 -0.56 -11.28 -9.56
CA LYS A 83 -1.01 -12.68 -9.60
C LYS A 83 0.14 -13.65 -9.39
N GLU A 84 1.28 -13.41 -10.02
CA GLU A 84 2.48 -14.22 -9.84
C GLU A 84 2.99 -14.13 -8.39
N LEU A 85 2.96 -12.93 -7.79
CA LEU A 85 3.31 -12.74 -6.39
C LEU A 85 2.49 -13.65 -5.47
N PHE A 86 1.18 -13.77 -5.66
CA PHE A 86 0.35 -14.68 -4.88
C PHE A 86 0.68 -16.15 -5.14
N GLN A 87 1.03 -16.53 -6.37
CA GLN A 87 1.43 -17.89 -6.69
C GLN A 87 2.75 -18.28 -6.00
N VAL A 88 3.72 -17.37 -5.96
CA VAL A 88 5.04 -17.61 -5.34
C VAL A 88 4.98 -17.45 -3.83
N GLY A 89 4.32 -16.40 -3.34
CA GLY A 89 4.26 -16.05 -1.91
C GLY A 89 3.23 -16.83 -1.11
N GLY A 90 2.33 -17.55 -1.79
CA GLY A 90 1.21 -18.27 -1.19
C GLY A 90 -0.09 -17.45 -1.21
N GLU A 91 -1.20 -18.15 -1.37
CA GLU A 91 -2.53 -17.52 -1.46
C GLU A 91 -3.11 -17.19 -0.09
N CYS A 92 -4.06 -16.25 -0.09
CA CYS A 92 -4.94 -16.05 1.07
C CYS A 92 -5.96 -17.20 1.18
N PRO A 93 -6.29 -17.65 2.40
CA PRO A 93 -5.94 -17.07 3.71
C PRO A 93 -4.66 -17.64 4.35
N GLN A 94 -3.88 -18.48 3.65
CA GLN A 94 -2.71 -19.16 4.21
C GLN A 94 -1.56 -18.19 4.49
N THR A 95 -1.41 -17.17 3.64
CA THR A 95 -0.37 -16.14 3.77
C THR A 95 -1.01 -14.78 4.07
N ASN A 96 -0.41 -14.05 5.03
CA ASN A 96 -0.77 -12.67 5.33
C ASN A 96 0.05 -11.72 4.46
N TYR A 97 -0.58 -10.66 3.97
CA TYR A 97 0.07 -9.66 3.13
C TYR A 97 -0.16 -8.24 3.65
N LEU A 98 0.92 -7.46 3.66
CA LEU A 98 0.86 -6.00 3.81
C LEU A 98 1.33 -5.37 2.50
N PHE A 99 0.45 -4.64 1.83
CA PHE A 99 0.76 -3.85 0.65
C PHE A 99 0.98 -2.39 1.05
N MET A 100 2.11 -1.84 0.60
CA MET A 100 2.63 -0.55 1.07
C MET A 100 2.05 0.66 0.34
N GLY A 101 1.08 0.48 -0.55
CA GLY A 101 0.49 1.55 -1.36
C GLY A 101 0.93 1.49 -2.81
N ASP A 102 0.58 2.52 -3.57
CA ASP A 102 0.85 2.67 -4.99
C ASP A 102 0.34 1.49 -5.83
N PHE A 103 -0.96 1.22 -5.67
CA PHE A 103 -1.65 0.16 -6.40
C PHE A 103 -1.97 0.56 -7.83
N VAL A 104 -2.19 1.84 -8.06
CA VAL A 104 -2.72 2.43 -9.29
C VAL A 104 -1.66 3.26 -10.02
N ASP A 105 -2.04 3.74 -11.21
CA ASP A 105 -1.21 4.54 -12.12
C ASP A 105 -0.08 3.77 -12.82
N ARG A 106 0.49 4.39 -13.85
CA ARG A 106 1.64 3.93 -14.67
C ARG A 106 1.37 2.66 -15.48
N GLY A 107 0.86 1.60 -14.85
CA GLY A 107 0.50 0.35 -15.51
C GLY A 107 -0.86 0.42 -16.21
N PHE A 108 -1.20 -0.66 -16.94
CA PHE A 108 -2.40 -0.71 -17.78
C PHE A 108 -3.62 -1.35 -17.11
N TYR A 109 -3.44 -1.92 -15.91
CA TYR A 109 -4.46 -2.71 -15.19
C TYR A 109 -4.65 -2.25 -13.75
N SER A 110 -4.65 -0.91 -13.54
CA SER A 110 -4.83 -0.32 -12.21
C SER A 110 -6.19 -0.67 -11.60
N VAL A 111 -7.23 -0.69 -12.44
CA VAL A 111 -8.59 -1.07 -12.01
C VAL A 111 -8.61 -2.50 -11.49
N GLU A 112 -8.11 -3.45 -12.28
CA GLU A 112 -8.08 -4.87 -11.93
C GLU A 112 -7.24 -5.11 -10.67
N THR A 113 -6.09 -4.45 -10.58
CA THR A 113 -5.17 -4.54 -9.43
C THR A 113 -5.85 -4.07 -8.15
N PHE A 114 -6.41 -2.88 -8.16
CA PHE A 114 -7.03 -2.31 -6.95
C PHE A 114 -8.30 -3.07 -6.56
N LEU A 115 -9.14 -3.46 -7.52
CA LEU A 115 -10.35 -4.24 -7.25
C LEU A 115 -10.03 -5.64 -6.71
N LEU A 116 -8.97 -6.31 -7.20
CA LEU A 116 -8.53 -7.58 -6.64
C LEU A 116 -8.10 -7.43 -5.19
N LEU A 117 -7.27 -6.43 -4.87
CA LEU A 117 -6.82 -6.17 -3.51
C LEU A 117 -7.97 -5.83 -2.57
N LEU A 118 -8.94 -5.02 -3.04
CA LEU A 118 -10.16 -4.72 -2.27
C LEU A 118 -11.02 -5.96 -2.04
N ALA A 119 -11.22 -6.79 -3.06
CA ALA A 119 -11.99 -8.03 -2.94
C ALA A 119 -11.34 -8.98 -1.92
N LEU A 120 -10.01 -9.14 -1.98
CA LEU A 120 -9.26 -9.91 -1.00
C LEU A 120 -9.35 -9.30 0.41
N LYS A 121 -9.28 -7.96 0.53
CA LYS A 121 -9.44 -7.25 1.81
C LYS A 121 -10.82 -7.47 2.41
N VAL A 122 -11.87 -7.43 1.61
CA VAL A 122 -13.25 -7.71 2.07
C VAL A 122 -13.41 -9.17 2.47
N ARG A 123 -12.85 -10.09 1.69
CA ARG A 123 -12.96 -11.53 1.94
C ARG A 123 -12.11 -11.98 3.14
N TYR A 124 -10.93 -11.40 3.30
CA TYR A 124 -9.92 -11.79 4.30
C TYR A 124 -9.40 -10.56 5.06
N PRO A 125 -10.26 -9.86 5.85
CA PRO A 125 -9.95 -8.54 6.42
C PRO A 125 -8.76 -8.55 7.40
N ASP A 126 -8.47 -9.70 7.99
CA ASP A 126 -7.37 -9.89 8.95
C ASP A 126 -6.15 -10.60 8.33
N ARG A 127 -6.14 -10.78 7.02
CA ARG A 127 -5.05 -11.39 6.26
C ARG A 127 -4.43 -10.44 5.23
N ILE A 128 -5.24 -9.53 4.68
CA ILE A 128 -4.80 -8.51 3.72
C ILE A 128 -4.81 -7.15 4.42
N PHE A 129 -3.66 -6.50 4.40
CA PHE A 129 -3.47 -5.16 4.95
C PHE A 129 -3.04 -4.24 3.82
N LEU A 130 -3.71 -3.09 3.72
CA LEU A 130 -3.45 -2.08 2.70
C LEU A 130 -3.16 -0.76 3.40
N ILE A 131 -2.05 -0.11 3.07
CA ILE A 131 -1.78 1.27 3.46
C ILE A 131 -1.81 2.16 2.22
N ARG A 132 -1.98 3.45 2.42
CA ARG A 132 -2.11 4.45 1.36
C ARG A 132 -0.74 4.83 0.85
N GLY A 133 -0.55 4.85 -0.47
CA GLY A 133 0.57 5.45 -1.14
C GLY A 133 0.25 6.86 -1.65
N ASN A 134 1.24 7.53 -2.21
CA ASN A 134 1.08 8.88 -2.76
C ASN A 134 0.26 8.89 -4.07
N HIS A 135 0.22 7.77 -4.79
CA HIS A 135 -0.62 7.61 -5.97
C HIS A 135 -2.10 7.33 -5.62
N GLU A 136 -2.42 6.97 -4.41
CA GLU A 136 -3.80 6.85 -3.95
C GLU A 136 -4.39 8.24 -3.63
N SER A 137 -4.47 9.09 -4.66
CA SER A 137 -4.86 10.50 -4.60
C SER A 137 -5.65 10.90 -5.86
N ARG A 138 -6.56 11.85 -5.71
CA ARG A 138 -7.34 12.37 -6.85
C ARG A 138 -6.45 13.12 -7.83
N GLN A 139 -5.54 13.93 -7.33
CA GLN A 139 -4.66 14.75 -8.17
C GLN A 139 -3.68 13.88 -8.96
N ILE A 140 -3.00 12.95 -8.31
CA ILE A 140 -1.97 12.10 -8.93
C ILE A 140 -2.59 11.17 -9.97
N THR A 141 -3.72 10.56 -9.67
CA THR A 141 -4.39 9.64 -10.60
C THR A 141 -4.91 10.31 -11.89
N GLN A 142 -5.11 11.62 -11.89
CA GLN A 142 -5.47 12.37 -13.10
C GLN A 142 -4.26 12.63 -14.02
N VAL A 143 -3.04 12.53 -13.47
CA VAL A 143 -1.79 12.78 -14.20
C VAL A 143 -1.18 11.48 -14.72
N TYR A 144 -1.24 10.41 -13.91
CA TYR A 144 -0.46 9.18 -14.15
C TYR A 144 -1.26 7.99 -14.69
N GLY A 145 -2.55 8.22 -15.02
CA GLY A 145 -3.28 7.34 -15.93
C GLY A 145 -4.47 6.58 -15.37
N PHE A 146 -4.64 6.45 -14.07
CA PHE A 146 -5.77 5.71 -13.50
C PHE A 146 -7.12 6.33 -13.82
N TYR A 147 -7.22 7.67 -13.82
CA TYR A 147 -8.42 8.38 -14.24
C TYR A 147 -8.80 8.03 -15.69
N ASP A 148 -7.84 8.13 -16.61
CA ASP A 148 -8.06 7.83 -18.03
C ASP A 148 -8.37 6.34 -18.25
N GLU A 149 -7.75 5.45 -17.48
CA GLU A 149 -8.06 4.02 -17.52
C GLU A 149 -9.52 3.74 -17.15
N CYS A 150 -10.01 4.36 -16.07
CA CYS A 150 -11.40 4.23 -15.64
C CYS A 150 -12.37 4.77 -16.72
N LEU A 151 -12.07 5.93 -17.27
CA LEU A 151 -12.89 6.53 -18.32
C LEU A 151 -12.92 5.65 -19.58
N ARG A 152 -11.79 5.14 -20.01
CA ARG A 152 -11.68 4.26 -21.18
C ARG A 152 -12.44 2.94 -20.98
N LYS A 153 -12.34 2.31 -19.81
CA LYS A 153 -12.94 1.00 -19.54
C LYS A 153 -14.45 1.07 -19.30
N TYR A 154 -14.93 2.14 -18.69
CA TYR A 154 -16.34 2.24 -18.23
C TYR A 154 -17.14 3.36 -18.88
N GLY A 155 -16.54 4.22 -19.69
CA GLY A 155 -17.20 5.37 -20.29
C GLY A 155 -17.71 6.42 -19.29
N SER A 156 -17.25 6.33 -18.03
CA SER A 156 -17.73 7.18 -16.92
C SER A 156 -16.66 7.36 -15.87
N VAL A 157 -16.62 8.51 -15.22
CA VAL A 157 -15.73 8.82 -14.10
C VAL A 157 -16.18 8.18 -12.77
N ASN A 158 -17.34 7.54 -12.73
CA ASN A 158 -17.91 7.04 -11.48
C ASN A 158 -17.02 5.97 -10.79
N VAL A 159 -16.41 5.09 -11.58
CA VAL A 159 -15.51 4.06 -11.01
C VAL A 159 -14.29 4.71 -10.36
N TRP A 160 -13.69 5.70 -11.02
CA TRP A 160 -12.58 6.48 -10.46
C TRP A 160 -13.00 7.19 -9.16
N ARG A 161 -14.19 7.83 -9.13
CA ARG A 161 -14.71 8.48 -7.92
C ARG A 161 -14.86 7.50 -6.77
N TYR A 162 -15.46 6.33 -7.02
CA TYR A 162 -15.61 5.31 -5.98
C TYR A 162 -14.27 4.82 -5.45
N CYS A 163 -13.30 4.60 -6.31
CA CYS A 163 -11.96 4.19 -5.89
C CYS A 163 -11.26 5.28 -5.07
N THR A 164 -11.31 6.54 -5.52
CA THR A 164 -10.68 7.66 -4.82
C THR A 164 -11.36 7.97 -3.48
N ASP A 165 -12.66 7.75 -3.35
CA ASP A 165 -13.36 7.83 -2.07
C ASP A 165 -12.87 6.74 -1.08
N ILE A 166 -12.53 5.55 -1.59
CA ILE A 166 -11.95 4.47 -0.77
C ILE A 166 -10.52 4.81 -0.35
N PHE A 167 -9.73 5.48 -1.19
CA PHE A 167 -8.36 5.88 -0.85
C PHE A 167 -8.28 6.68 0.45
N ASP A 168 -9.24 7.54 0.72
CA ASP A 168 -9.30 8.34 1.94
C ASP A 168 -9.41 7.49 3.22
N TYR A 169 -9.90 6.26 3.11
CA TYR A 169 -10.06 5.34 4.24
C TYR A 169 -8.86 4.40 4.44
N LEU A 170 -7.93 4.34 3.49
CA LEU A 170 -6.72 3.54 3.65
C LEU A 170 -5.90 4.05 4.84
N SER A 171 -5.29 3.13 5.58
CA SER A 171 -4.40 3.49 6.69
C SER A 171 -3.14 4.17 6.17
N LEU A 172 -2.50 5.01 6.99
CA LEU A 172 -1.27 5.70 6.62
C LEU A 172 -0.01 4.90 6.93
N SER A 173 -0.12 3.96 7.87
CA SER A 173 1.01 3.15 8.33
C SER A 173 0.57 1.82 8.90
N ALA A 174 1.52 0.91 9.06
CA ALA A 174 1.34 -0.34 9.78
C ALA A 174 2.46 -0.55 10.78
N LEU A 175 2.16 -1.24 11.88
CA LEU A 175 3.11 -1.60 12.93
C LEU A 175 3.11 -3.11 13.11
N VAL A 176 4.18 -3.77 12.65
CA VAL A 176 4.34 -5.22 12.71
C VAL A 176 5.00 -5.60 14.03
N ASP A 177 4.38 -6.49 14.79
CA ASP A 177 4.80 -7.00 16.11
C ASP A 177 5.19 -5.89 17.11
N ASN A 178 4.62 -4.70 17.01
CA ASN A 178 5.01 -3.50 17.75
C ASN A 178 6.52 -3.16 17.64
N ARG A 179 7.20 -3.59 16.58
CA ARG A 179 8.66 -3.47 16.39
C ARG A 179 9.05 -2.81 15.08
N VAL A 180 8.28 -3.02 14.01
CA VAL A 180 8.59 -2.51 12.68
C VAL A 180 7.48 -1.57 12.23
N LEU A 181 7.81 -0.29 12.06
CA LEU A 181 6.90 0.70 11.48
C LEU A 181 7.05 0.68 9.96
N CYS A 182 5.92 0.48 9.27
CA CYS A 182 5.82 0.50 7.81
C CYS A 182 5.07 1.76 7.39
N VAL A 183 5.66 2.55 6.50
CA VAL A 183 5.08 3.73 5.86
C VAL A 183 5.41 3.70 4.37
N HIS A 184 4.59 4.32 3.52
CA HIS A 184 4.82 4.30 2.08
C HIS A 184 6.01 5.16 1.67
N GLY A 185 5.99 6.45 1.99
CA GLY A 185 7.07 7.39 1.68
C GLY A 185 8.16 7.34 2.74
N GLY A 186 8.01 8.09 3.80
CA GLY A 186 9.04 8.16 4.84
C GLY A 186 8.56 8.81 6.14
N LEU A 187 9.50 9.32 6.90
CA LEU A 187 9.23 9.96 8.17
C LEU A 187 8.90 11.44 7.99
N SER A 188 8.35 12.04 9.04
CA SER A 188 8.07 13.47 9.11
C SER A 188 8.84 14.11 10.27
N PRO A 189 9.42 15.30 10.09
CA PRO A 189 10.04 16.03 11.18
C PRO A 189 9.05 16.47 12.27
N THR A 190 7.76 16.49 11.95
CA THR A 190 6.70 16.87 12.88
C THR A 190 6.14 15.70 13.70
N ILE A 191 6.54 14.45 13.35
CA ILE A 191 6.07 13.23 14.03
C ILE A 191 7.22 12.66 14.87
N THR A 192 7.03 12.63 16.17
CA THR A 192 8.00 12.05 17.13
C THR A 192 7.49 10.77 17.78
N THR A 193 6.19 10.52 17.70
CA THR A 193 5.54 9.32 18.29
C THR A 193 4.52 8.71 17.32
N ILE A 194 4.33 7.39 17.41
CA ILE A 194 3.32 6.67 16.62
C ILE A 194 1.90 7.16 16.95
N ASP A 195 1.66 7.63 18.16
CA ASP A 195 0.34 8.13 18.57
C ASP A 195 -0.04 9.40 17.79
N GLN A 196 0.91 10.22 17.41
CA GLN A 196 0.65 11.37 16.53
C GLN A 196 0.16 10.93 15.15
N ILE A 197 0.67 9.82 14.60
CA ILE A 197 0.14 9.26 13.33
C ILE A 197 -1.33 8.82 13.49
N ARG A 198 -1.68 8.26 14.66
CA ARG A 198 -3.06 7.81 14.94
C ARG A 198 -4.06 8.94 14.94
N THR A 199 -3.64 10.16 15.27
CA THR A 199 -4.50 11.35 15.36
C THR A 199 -4.66 12.10 14.04
N ILE A 200 -3.90 11.74 13.00
CA ILE A 200 -4.02 12.37 11.68
C ILE A 200 -5.42 12.09 11.10
N ASP A 201 -6.10 13.16 10.70
CA ASP A 201 -7.31 13.04 9.89
C ASP A 201 -6.90 12.68 8.44
N ARG A 202 -7.00 11.40 8.12
CA ARG A 202 -6.63 10.87 6.81
C ARG A 202 -7.75 10.89 5.78
N LYS A 203 -9.01 11.15 6.23
CA LYS A 203 -10.19 11.12 5.36
C LYS A 203 -10.28 12.37 4.51
N GLN A 204 -9.26 12.62 3.74
CA GLN A 204 -9.11 13.79 2.90
C GLN A 204 -8.19 13.51 1.73
N GLU A 205 -8.16 14.44 0.78
CA GLU A 205 -7.11 14.47 -0.25
C GLU A 205 -5.73 14.64 0.40
N VAL A 206 -4.70 14.08 -0.23
CA VAL A 206 -3.32 14.22 0.27
C VAL A 206 -2.94 15.71 0.26
N PRO A 207 -2.64 16.31 1.41
CA PRO A 207 -2.21 17.71 1.47
C PRO A 207 -0.84 17.90 0.81
N HIS A 208 -0.51 19.14 0.45
CA HIS A 208 0.75 19.48 -0.18
C HIS A 208 1.94 19.53 0.78
N ASP A 209 1.67 19.62 2.08
CA ASP A 209 2.68 19.66 3.15
C ASP A 209 2.15 19.01 4.44
N GLY A 210 3.01 18.91 5.46
CA GLY A 210 2.69 18.42 6.77
C GLY A 210 2.77 16.91 6.93
N ALA A 211 2.43 16.41 8.10
CA ALA A 211 2.67 15.05 8.55
C ALA A 211 2.11 13.97 7.60
N MET A 212 0.90 14.15 7.10
CA MET A 212 0.29 13.19 6.16
C MET A 212 1.02 13.19 4.82
N CYS A 213 1.39 14.36 4.30
CA CYS A 213 2.19 14.48 3.08
C CYS A 213 3.54 13.79 3.25
N ASP A 214 4.24 14.04 4.35
CA ASP A 214 5.55 13.46 4.61
C ASP A 214 5.50 11.92 4.66
N LEU A 215 4.52 11.33 5.34
CA LEU A 215 4.37 9.87 5.40
C LEU A 215 4.17 9.20 4.03
N LEU A 216 3.68 9.95 3.04
CA LEU A 216 3.38 9.46 1.70
C LEU A 216 4.45 9.84 0.66
N TRP A 217 5.23 10.90 0.88
CA TRP A 217 6.13 11.48 -0.12
C TRP A 217 7.60 11.56 0.29
N SER A 218 7.92 11.46 1.59
CA SER A 218 9.30 11.60 2.05
C SER A 218 10.20 10.46 1.58
N ASP A 219 11.46 10.76 1.36
CA ASP A 219 12.50 9.84 0.94
C ASP A 219 13.66 9.80 1.94
N PRO A 220 14.36 8.67 2.09
CA PRO A 220 15.66 8.63 2.72
C PRO A 220 16.72 9.18 1.76
N GLU A 221 17.57 10.12 2.22
CA GLU A 221 18.71 10.63 1.46
C GLU A 221 19.99 10.67 2.30
N ASP A 222 21.13 10.56 1.63
CA ASP A 222 22.47 10.63 2.24
C ASP A 222 22.92 12.08 2.56
N VAL A 223 22.04 12.86 3.19
CA VAL A 223 22.33 14.23 3.60
C VAL A 223 22.01 14.42 5.08
N ALA A 224 22.87 15.12 5.81
CA ALA A 224 22.67 15.31 7.24
C ALA A 224 21.45 16.18 7.53
N GLY A 225 20.52 15.65 8.33
CA GLY A 225 19.34 16.36 8.82
C GLY A 225 18.12 16.29 7.92
N TRP A 226 17.18 17.20 8.14
CA TRP A 226 15.91 17.29 7.40
C TRP A 226 16.02 18.34 6.29
N GLY A 227 15.40 18.05 5.14
CA GLY A 227 15.28 19.01 4.05
C GLY A 227 14.02 18.76 3.23
N LEU A 228 13.72 19.68 2.31
CA LEU A 228 12.60 19.54 1.38
C LEU A 228 12.96 18.55 0.28
N SER A 229 12.06 17.58 0.02
CA SER A 229 12.26 16.63 -1.06
C SER A 229 12.32 17.33 -2.43
N PRO A 230 13.24 16.95 -3.32
CA PRO A 230 13.30 17.48 -4.69
C PRO A 230 12.07 17.09 -5.52
N ARG A 231 11.22 16.18 -5.04
CA ARG A 231 9.95 15.82 -5.68
C ARG A 231 8.89 16.92 -5.61
N GLY A 232 9.12 18.00 -4.83
CA GLY A 232 8.16 19.08 -4.60
C GLY A 232 7.10 18.79 -3.54
N ALA A 233 7.14 17.63 -2.90
CA ALA A 233 6.30 17.24 -1.78
C ALA A 233 7.09 16.32 -0.84
N GLY A 234 6.79 16.37 0.46
CA GLY A 234 7.48 15.61 1.49
C GLY A 234 8.85 16.16 1.86
N THR A 235 9.52 15.45 2.75
CA THR A 235 10.85 15.78 3.27
C THR A 235 11.84 14.66 2.98
N PHE A 236 13.12 14.90 3.13
CA PHE A 236 14.12 13.84 3.18
C PHE A 236 14.80 13.80 4.55
N PHE A 237 15.28 12.62 4.92
CA PHE A 237 15.97 12.40 6.20
C PHE A 237 17.07 11.36 6.08
N PHE A 238 18.21 11.65 6.73
CA PHE A 238 19.33 10.72 6.81
C PHE A 238 19.23 9.80 8.02
N PHE A 239 19.32 8.50 7.78
CA PHE A 239 19.50 7.50 8.82
C PHE A 239 20.97 7.11 8.97
N PHE A 240 21.57 7.43 10.11
CA PHE A 240 22.81 6.78 10.51
C PHE A 240 22.46 5.34 10.96
N VAL A 241 22.75 4.37 10.12
CA VAL A 241 22.92 2.99 10.59
C VAL A 241 24.34 2.94 11.10
N SER A 242 24.53 3.08 12.42
CA SER A 242 25.83 2.79 13.04
C SER A 242 26.15 1.30 12.82
N PRO A 243 27.36 0.96 12.37
CA PRO A 243 27.78 -0.42 12.13
C PRO A 243 27.71 -1.27 13.40
#